data_266dab1d43fd45d3474155e3c232c60a
#
_entry.id   266dab1d43fd45d3474155e3c232c60a
#
_cell.length_a   1.000
_cell.length_b   1.000
_cell.length_c   1.000
_cell.angle_alpha   90.00
_cell.angle_beta   90.00
_cell.angle_gamma   90.00
#
_symmetry.space_group_name_H-M   'P 1'
#
loop_
_entity.id
_entity.type
_entity.pdbx_description
1 polymer ?
#
loop_
_entity_poly.entity_id
_entity_poly.type
_entity_poly.pdbx_seq_one_letter_code
_entity_poly.pdbx_strand_id
1 'polypeptide(L)'
;MSNLDWFVLICTISFIVIYGIYKTRKFNTIKDHLKGGKSANWLTIGLSVMATQASAITFLSTPGQAYNDGMGFVQFYFGLPLAIIVICMVFIPIYHKLKVYTAYEYLEKRFDRKTRTLAAILFLVQRGLAAGITIFAPAIILSTILGWNLKLLILTIGLLVIIYTVSGGTKAVSITQKQQMFVIMSGMIITFFIILNSLPPDINFSNALAMAGIGGKMEIVDFSFDIEKKYTFWSGITGGFFLALSYFGTDQSQVQRYLSGKSIKESQLGLLFNAILKIPMQFFILITGVMVFVFFEFNDTPVNFNPKVSNYLEQVRNQDYLNEKENFIFIRDKKRSLQKKYIKKIKTWDSKNLEKEIIQLHDKEKEIRQNVREISDKVAPSSI
;
A
#
# COMPACT_ATOMS: atom_id res chain seq x y z
N MET A 1 -1.00 13.80 -18.53
CA MET A 1 -0.44 12.53 -19.03
C MET A 1 -0.03 12.69 -20.48
N SER A 2 1.16 12.22 -20.84
CA SER A 2 1.64 12.20 -22.21
C SER A 2 0.97 11.07 -23.03
N ASN A 3 1.08 11.13 -24.35
CA ASN A 3 0.60 10.05 -25.22
C ASN A 3 1.27 8.71 -24.91
N LEU A 4 2.55 8.76 -24.45
CA LEU A 4 3.30 7.58 -24.02
C LEU A 4 2.70 6.94 -22.77
N ASP A 5 2.26 7.74 -21.80
CA ASP A 5 1.63 7.23 -20.56
C ASP A 5 0.34 6.50 -20.89
N TRP A 6 -0.49 7.06 -21.79
CA TRP A 6 -1.73 6.42 -22.26
C TRP A 6 -1.44 5.11 -22.99
N PHE A 7 -0.43 5.10 -23.86
CA PHE A 7 -0.04 3.89 -24.58
C PHE A 7 0.40 2.78 -23.60
N VAL A 8 1.26 3.09 -22.66
CA VAL A 8 1.73 2.11 -21.65
C VAL A 8 0.56 1.60 -20.81
N LEU A 9 -0.32 2.50 -20.32
CA LEU A 9 -1.48 2.13 -19.53
C LEU A 9 -2.41 1.18 -20.28
N ILE A 10 -2.83 1.56 -21.48
CA ILE A 10 -3.79 0.78 -22.30
C ILE A 10 -3.18 -0.56 -22.71
N CYS A 11 -1.93 -0.57 -23.19
CA CYS A 11 -1.24 -1.80 -23.59
C CYS A 11 -1.07 -2.77 -22.43
N THR A 12 -0.67 -2.30 -21.25
CA THR A 12 -0.47 -3.14 -20.07
C THR A 12 -1.80 -3.75 -19.59
N ILE A 13 -2.85 -2.95 -19.46
CA ILE A 13 -4.17 -3.43 -19.03
C ILE A 13 -4.73 -4.41 -20.06
N SER A 14 -4.71 -4.05 -21.34
CA SER A 14 -5.21 -4.91 -22.43
C SER A 14 -4.47 -6.24 -22.49
N PHE A 15 -3.14 -6.22 -22.36
CA PHE A 15 -2.32 -7.43 -22.32
C PHE A 15 -2.72 -8.36 -21.17
N ILE A 16 -2.85 -7.81 -19.95
CA ILE A 16 -3.21 -8.59 -18.75
C ILE A 16 -4.60 -9.22 -18.91
N VAL A 17 -5.59 -8.43 -19.36
CA VAL A 17 -6.98 -8.91 -19.52
C VAL A 17 -7.07 -9.93 -20.63
N ILE A 18 -6.55 -9.65 -21.82
CA ILE A 18 -6.61 -10.56 -22.98
C ILE A 18 -5.88 -11.88 -22.67
N TYR A 19 -4.71 -11.80 -22.06
CA TYR A 19 -3.94 -12.99 -21.68
C TYR A 19 -4.69 -13.83 -20.63
N GLY A 20 -5.29 -13.18 -19.63
CA GLY A 20 -6.12 -13.84 -18.62
C GLY A 20 -7.29 -14.62 -19.25
N ILE A 21 -8.06 -13.98 -20.12
CA ILE A 21 -9.19 -14.59 -20.83
C ILE A 21 -8.71 -15.72 -21.75
N TYR A 22 -7.66 -15.50 -22.52
CA TYR A 22 -7.11 -16.53 -23.44
C TYR A 22 -6.69 -17.80 -22.70
N LYS A 23 -6.01 -17.65 -21.56
CA LYS A 23 -5.48 -18.77 -20.78
C LYS A 23 -6.56 -19.58 -20.05
N THR A 24 -7.75 -19.00 -19.84
CA THR A 24 -8.84 -19.61 -19.05
C THR A 24 -10.03 -20.11 -19.89
N ARG A 25 -10.03 -19.92 -21.19
CA ARG A 25 -11.11 -20.32 -22.12
C ARG A 25 -11.55 -21.79 -22.04
N LYS A 26 -10.73 -22.69 -21.48
CA LYS A 26 -10.99 -24.14 -21.43
C LYS A 26 -11.61 -24.65 -20.12
N PHE A 27 -11.96 -23.76 -19.17
CA PHE A 27 -12.45 -24.17 -17.84
C PHE A 27 -13.95 -23.98 -17.73
N ASN A 28 -14.72 -25.11 -17.80
CA ASN A 28 -16.17 -25.06 -17.85
C ASN A 28 -16.87 -25.62 -16.60
N THR A 29 -16.13 -26.06 -15.56
CA THR A 29 -16.77 -26.61 -14.36
C THR A 29 -16.73 -25.62 -13.20
N ILE A 30 -17.81 -25.62 -12.36
CA ILE A 30 -17.87 -24.82 -11.12
C ILE A 30 -16.68 -25.13 -10.21
N LYS A 31 -16.23 -26.39 -10.21
CA LYS A 31 -15.06 -26.83 -9.43
C LYS A 31 -13.77 -26.16 -9.87
N ASP A 32 -13.57 -26.02 -11.18
CA ASP A 32 -12.40 -25.35 -11.75
C ASP A 32 -12.48 -23.85 -11.53
N HIS A 33 -13.68 -23.29 -11.60
CA HIS A 33 -13.93 -21.87 -11.36
C HIS A 33 -13.60 -21.47 -9.90
N LEU A 34 -13.98 -22.28 -8.91
CA LEU A 34 -13.76 -22.01 -7.49
C LEU A 34 -12.38 -22.43 -6.99
N LYS A 35 -11.84 -23.58 -7.40
CA LYS A 35 -10.56 -24.13 -6.89
C LYS A 35 -9.40 -24.07 -7.88
N GLY A 36 -9.60 -23.52 -9.08
CA GLY A 36 -8.56 -23.47 -10.11
C GLY A 36 -7.99 -24.85 -10.49
N GLY A 37 -8.79 -25.94 -10.35
CA GLY A 37 -8.40 -27.31 -10.66
C GLY A 37 -7.40 -27.96 -9.69
N LYS A 38 -7.12 -27.37 -8.53
CA LYS A 38 -6.09 -27.86 -7.58
C LYS A 38 -4.73 -28.10 -8.25
N SER A 39 -4.30 -27.19 -9.10
CA SER A 39 -3.09 -27.36 -9.91
C SER A 39 -1.96 -26.39 -9.53
N ALA A 40 -2.18 -25.51 -8.55
CA ALA A 40 -1.24 -24.48 -8.17
C ALA A 40 -0.03 -25.05 -7.42
N ASN A 41 1.17 -24.65 -7.82
CA ASN A 41 2.40 -24.89 -7.08
C ASN A 41 2.63 -23.78 -6.05
N TRP A 42 3.56 -24.00 -5.13
CA TRP A 42 3.87 -23.09 -4.01
C TRP A 42 4.18 -21.66 -4.47
N LEU A 43 4.94 -21.50 -5.56
CA LEU A 43 5.28 -20.18 -6.08
C LEU A 43 4.04 -19.43 -6.62
N THR A 44 3.15 -20.16 -7.30
CA THR A 44 1.87 -19.60 -7.77
C THR A 44 0.99 -19.18 -6.61
N ILE A 45 0.92 -20.00 -5.57
CA ILE A 45 0.15 -19.70 -4.37
C ILE A 45 0.74 -18.46 -3.66
N GLY A 46 2.04 -18.46 -3.41
CA GLY A 46 2.71 -17.37 -2.71
C GLY A 46 2.55 -16.03 -3.43
N LEU A 47 2.81 -15.99 -4.74
CA LEU A 47 2.62 -14.78 -5.54
C LEU A 47 1.14 -14.35 -5.62
N SER A 48 0.20 -15.30 -5.72
CA SER A 48 -1.23 -14.97 -5.75
C SER A 48 -1.72 -14.44 -4.40
N VAL A 49 -1.28 -15.04 -3.29
CA VAL A 49 -1.57 -14.56 -1.93
C VAL A 49 -0.99 -13.16 -1.73
N MET A 50 0.27 -12.94 -2.11
CA MET A 50 0.93 -11.65 -2.01
C MET A 50 0.23 -10.57 -2.86
N ALA A 51 -0.14 -10.91 -4.09
CA ALA A 51 -0.86 -10.00 -4.99
C ALA A 51 -2.28 -9.69 -4.51
N THR A 52 -2.95 -10.63 -3.84
CA THR A 52 -4.28 -10.39 -3.26
C THR A 52 -4.25 -9.35 -2.14
N GLN A 53 -3.11 -9.17 -1.47
CA GLN A 53 -2.87 -8.11 -0.48
C GLN A 53 -2.34 -6.82 -1.09
N ALA A 54 -1.78 -6.91 -2.28
CA ALA A 54 -1.11 -5.81 -2.97
C ALA A 54 -2.14 -5.00 -3.75
N SER A 55 -2.79 -4.07 -3.08
CA SER A 55 -3.75 -3.14 -3.67
C SER A 55 -3.08 -1.80 -4.02
N ALA A 56 -3.83 -0.90 -4.70
CA ALA A 56 -3.41 0.49 -4.90
C ALA A 56 -3.05 1.18 -3.57
N ILE A 57 -3.73 0.85 -2.48
CA ILE A 57 -3.41 1.37 -1.14
C ILE A 57 -1.98 0.98 -0.74
N THR A 58 -1.58 -0.27 -0.98
CA THR A 58 -0.23 -0.73 -0.63
C THR A 58 0.88 0.01 -1.39
N PHE A 59 0.67 0.33 -2.67
CA PHE A 59 1.73 0.89 -3.52
C PHE A 59 1.67 2.41 -3.70
N LEU A 60 0.55 3.04 -3.33
CA LEU A 60 0.37 4.50 -3.43
C LEU A 60 0.19 5.13 -2.04
N SER A 61 -0.70 4.60 -1.21
CA SER A 61 -0.97 5.20 0.11
C SER A 61 0.12 4.86 1.13
N THR A 62 0.70 3.65 1.09
CA THR A 62 1.75 3.28 2.06
C THR A 62 3.06 4.08 1.88
N PRO A 63 3.56 4.36 0.65
CA PRO A 63 4.64 5.33 0.48
C PRO A 63 4.27 6.73 0.98
N GLY A 64 3.02 7.18 0.77
CA GLY A 64 2.50 8.43 1.33
C GLY A 64 2.49 8.44 2.86
N GLN A 65 2.14 7.31 3.48
CA GLN A 65 2.24 7.16 4.93
C GLN A 65 3.70 7.23 5.41
N ALA A 66 4.64 6.59 4.72
CA ALA A 66 6.05 6.67 5.05
C ALA A 66 6.62 8.10 4.87
N TYR A 67 6.14 8.83 3.87
CA TYR A 67 6.42 10.25 3.70
C TYR A 67 6.03 11.07 4.95
N ASN A 68 4.82 10.83 5.50
CA ASN A 68 4.31 11.55 6.66
C ASN A 68 4.86 11.02 7.98
N ASP A 69 4.82 9.70 8.19
CA ASP A 69 5.01 9.06 9.51
C ASP A 69 6.32 8.25 9.60
N GLY A 70 7.05 8.07 8.49
CA GLY A 70 8.30 7.31 8.46
C GLY A 70 8.10 5.79 8.36
N MET A 71 9.14 5.06 8.77
CA MET A 71 9.27 3.61 8.57
C MET A 71 8.51 2.76 9.61
N GLY A 72 7.99 3.35 10.69
CA GLY A 72 7.41 2.64 11.84
C GLY A 72 6.29 1.64 11.49
N PHE A 73 5.56 1.87 10.40
CA PHE A 73 4.49 0.98 9.92
C PHE A 73 4.99 -0.45 9.61
N VAL A 74 6.27 -0.65 9.34
CA VAL A 74 6.82 -2.00 9.07
C VAL A 74 6.62 -2.96 10.25
N GLN A 75 6.60 -2.44 11.48
CA GLN A 75 6.41 -3.23 12.69
C GLN A 75 5.09 -4.02 12.69
N PHE A 76 4.08 -3.49 12.02
CA PHE A 76 2.78 -4.14 11.88
C PHE A 76 2.86 -5.52 11.20
N TYR A 77 3.90 -5.76 10.40
CA TYR A 77 4.12 -7.04 9.73
C TYR A 77 4.94 -8.05 10.53
N PHE A 78 5.43 -7.70 11.72
CA PHE A 78 6.27 -8.61 12.52
C PHE A 78 5.49 -9.82 13.07
N GLY A 79 4.17 -9.65 13.32
CA GLY A 79 3.29 -10.75 13.71
C GLY A 79 2.93 -11.72 12.58
N LEU A 80 3.11 -11.31 11.31
CA LEU A 80 2.70 -12.10 10.13
C LEU A 80 3.39 -13.49 10.06
N PRO A 81 4.72 -13.63 10.20
CA PRO A 81 5.37 -14.93 10.12
C PRO A 81 4.85 -15.91 11.18
N LEU A 82 4.62 -15.44 12.40
CA LEU A 82 4.08 -16.24 13.49
C LEU A 82 2.66 -16.73 13.17
N ALA A 83 1.80 -15.85 12.67
CA ALA A 83 0.45 -16.21 12.24
C ALA A 83 0.46 -17.24 11.11
N ILE A 84 1.33 -17.07 10.12
CA ILE A 84 1.46 -18.03 9.00
C ILE A 84 1.93 -19.40 9.47
N ILE A 85 2.85 -19.47 10.44
CA ILE A 85 3.25 -20.76 11.04
C ILE A 85 2.03 -21.46 11.64
N VAL A 86 1.23 -20.77 12.45
CA VAL A 86 0.01 -21.33 13.04
C VAL A 86 -0.97 -21.80 11.94
N ILE A 87 -1.16 -21.01 10.91
CA ILE A 87 -2.05 -21.36 9.79
C ILE A 87 -1.54 -22.60 9.06
N CYS A 88 -0.23 -22.69 8.82
CA CYS A 88 0.38 -23.86 8.18
C CYS A 88 0.24 -25.14 9.02
N MET A 89 0.35 -25.01 10.35
CA MET A 89 0.29 -26.18 11.25
C MET A 89 -1.15 -26.61 11.56
N VAL A 90 -2.09 -25.68 11.64
CA VAL A 90 -3.46 -25.95 12.12
C VAL A 90 -4.49 -25.84 11.01
N PHE A 91 -4.63 -24.67 10.37
CA PHE A 91 -5.74 -24.39 9.44
C PHE A 91 -5.63 -25.17 8.13
N ILE A 92 -4.46 -25.17 7.49
CA ILE A 92 -4.27 -25.88 6.20
C ILE A 92 -4.55 -27.37 6.32
N PRO A 93 -3.99 -28.12 7.30
CA PRO A 93 -4.29 -29.54 7.46
C PRO A 93 -5.78 -29.80 7.68
N ILE A 94 -6.46 -29.01 8.52
CA ILE A 94 -7.90 -29.14 8.77
C ILE A 94 -8.69 -28.94 7.49
N TYR A 95 -8.46 -27.88 6.74
CA TYR A 95 -9.18 -27.57 5.51
C TYR A 95 -8.94 -28.61 4.41
N HIS A 96 -7.73 -29.11 4.27
CA HIS A 96 -7.41 -30.17 3.33
C HIS A 96 -8.05 -31.52 3.71
N LYS A 97 -8.01 -31.91 5.00
CA LYS A 97 -8.64 -33.14 5.51
C LYS A 97 -10.15 -33.15 5.29
N LEU A 98 -10.80 -32.02 5.56
CA LEU A 98 -12.24 -31.85 5.39
C LEU A 98 -12.68 -31.60 3.95
N LYS A 99 -11.72 -31.40 3.02
CA LYS A 99 -11.94 -31.13 1.58
C LYS A 99 -12.91 -29.97 1.32
N VAL A 100 -12.89 -28.95 2.20
CA VAL A 100 -13.79 -27.80 2.11
C VAL A 100 -13.55 -26.96 0.86
N TYR A 101 -14.60 -26.30 0.37
CA TYR A 101 -14.53 -25.31 -0.71
C TYR A 101 -14.32 -23.89 -0.16
N THR A 102 -14.89 -23.63 1.02
CA THR A 102 -14.76 -22.37 1.72
C THR A 102 -14.38 -22.60 3.17
N ALA A 103 -13.73 -21.62 3.81
CA ALA A 103 -13.46 -21.67 5.25
C ALA A 103 -14.74 -21.89 6.08
N TYR A 104 -15.88 -21.39 5.58
CA TYR A 104 -17.16 -21.46 6.31
C TYR A 104 -17.82 -22.85 6.29
N GLU A 105 -17.45 -23.73 5.34
CA GLU A 105 -17.89 -25.13 5.39
C GLU A 105 -17.31 -25.88 6.60
N TYR A 106 -16.18 -25.43 7.14
CA TYR A 106 -15.66 -25.94 8.40
C TYR A 106 -16.66 -25.71 9.53
N LEU A 107 -17.25 -24.51 9.58
CA LEU A 107 -18.24 -24.15 10.61
C LEU A 107 -19.50 -25.02 10.52
N GLU A 108 -19.98 -25.33 9.29
CA GLU A 108 -21.13 -26.22 9.13
C GLU A 108 -20.83 -27.63 9.64
N LYS A 109 -19.63 -28.14 9.37
CA LYS A 109 -19.23 -29.49 9.82
C LYS A 109 -18.95 -29.56 11.33
N ARG A 110 -18.59 -28.44 11.94
CA ARG A 110 -18.26 -28.35 13.38
C ARG A 110 -19.48 -28.00 14.23
N PHE A 111 -20.35 -27.14 13.74
CA PHE A 111 -21.52 -26.62 14.42
C PHE A 111 -22.78 -26.96 13.62
N ASP A 112 -23.27 -26.02 12.82
CA ASP A 112 -24.47 -26.17 12.02
C ASP A 112 -24.46 -25.26 10.76
N ARG A 113 -25.51 -25.44 9.94
CA ARG A 113 -25.72 -24.67 8.71
C ARG A 113 -26.03 -23.20 9.00
N LYS A 114 -26.64 -22.85 10.13
CA LYS A 114 -26.97 -21.47 10.49
C LYS A 114 -25.71 -20.69 10.77
N THR A 115 -24.77 -21.28 11.52
CA THR A 115 -23.47 -20.69 11.82
C THR A 115 -22.64 -20.45 10.54
N ARG A 116 -22.63 -21.42 9.62
CA ARG A 116 -22.02 -21.22 8.28
C ARG A 116 -22.62 -20.03 7.54
N THR A 117 -23.96 -19.99 7.47
CA THR A 117 -24.69 -18.95 6.74
C THR A 117 -24.43 -17.56 7.33
N LEU A 118 -24.45 -17.43 8.65
CA LEU A 118 -24.13 -16.16 9.33
C LEU A 118 -22.71 -15.69 9.01
N ALA A 119 -21.72 -16.58 9.13
CA ALA A 119 -20.33 -16.24 8.82
C ALA A 119 -20.14 -15.85 7.35
N ALA A 120 -20.82 -16.52 6.42
CA ALA A 120 -20.79 -16.19 5.00
C ALA A 120 -21.41 -14.82 4.71
N ILE A 121 -22.54 -14.48 5.34
CA ILE A 121 -23.18 -13.16 5.20
C ILE A 121 -22.25 -12.06 5.74
N LEU A 122 -21.70 -12.22 6.94
CA LEU A 122 -20.75 -11.26 7.53
C LEU A 122 -19.54 -11.04 6.63
N PHE A 123 -18.99 -12.12 6.06
CA PHE A 123 -17.92 -12.03 5.08
C PHE A 123 -18.32 -11.24 3.84
N LEU A 124 -19.49 -11.49 3.26
CA LEU A 124 -19.96 -10.79 2.07
C LEU A 124 -20.14 -9.29 2.33
N VAL A 125 -20.70 -8.91 3.49
CA VAL A 125 -20.83 -7.51 3.90
C VAL A 125 -19.45 -6.86 4.04
N GLN A 126 -18.56 -7.48 4.81
CA GLN A 126 -17.19 -6.98 4.99
C GLN A 126 -16.45 -6.83 3.66
N ARG A 127 -16.58 -7.81 2.76
CA ARG A 127 -15.91 -7.77 1.45
C ARG A 127 -16.55 -6.78 0.49
N GLY A 128 -17.85 -6.60 0.54
CA GLY A 128 -18.52 -5.56 -0.23
C GLY A 128 -18.02 -4.17 0.14
N LEU A 129 -17.94 -3.87 1.45
CA LEU A 129 -17.38 -2.61 1.94
C LEU A 129 -15.89 -2.44 1.56
N ALA A 130 -15.09 -3.48 1.75
CA ALA A 130 -13.67 -3.46 1.37
C ALA A 130 -13.47 -3.28 -0.14
N ALA A 131 -14.31 -3.89 -0.98
CA ALA A 131 -14.26 -3.72 -2.43
C ALA A 131 -14.56 -2.26 -2.83
N GLY A 132 -15.54 -1.62 -2.18
CA GLY A 132 -15.84 -0.21 -2.37
C GLY A 132 -14.62 0.68 -2.12
N ILE A 133 -13.94 0.51 -0.99
CA ILE A 133 -12.72 1.26 -0.65
C ILE A 133 -11.59 0.96 -1.66
N THR A 134 -11.45 -0.28 -2.08
CA THR A 134 -10.41 -0.70 -3.03
C THR A 134 -10.61 -0.10 -4.43
N ILE A 135 -11.85 0.13 -4.85
CA ILE A 135 -12.18 0.82 -6.10
C ILE A 135 -12.04 2.34 -5.95
N PHE A 136 -12.45 2.88 -4.80
CA PHE A 136 -12.44 4.31 -4.53
C PHE A 136 -11.02 4.90 -4.49
N ALA A 137 -10.06 4.23 -3.85
CA ALA A 137 -8.69 4.72 -3.70
C ALA A 137 -7.99 5.00 -5.06
N PRO A 138 -7.92 4.05 -6.02
CA PRO A 138 -7.34 4.36 -7.33
C PRO A 138 -8.17 5.37 -8.12
N ALA A 139 -9.50 5.40 -7.93
CA ALA A 139 -10.37 6.36 -8.62
C ALA A 139 -10.07 7.82 -8.20
N ILE A 140 -9.82 8.08 -6.91
CA ILE A 140 -9.39 9.41 -6.43
C ILE A 140 -8.09 9.83 -7.11
N ILE A 141 -7.08 8.94 -7.14
CA ILE A 141 -5.77 9.24 -7.70
C ILE A 141 -5.90 9.55 -9.19
N LEU A 142 -6.62 8.71 -9.93
CA LEU A 142 -6.88 8.94 -11.36
C LEU A 142 -7.68 10.21 -11.60
N SER A 143 -8.69 10.49 -10.77
CA SER A 143 -9.47 11.74 -10.86
C SER A 143 -8.58 12.97 -10.68
N THR A 144 -7.65 12.92 -9.73
CA THR A 144 -6.72 14.03 -9.48
C THR A 144 -5.74 14.21 -10.63
N ILE A 145 -5.22 13.12 -11.20
CA ILE A 145 -4.22 13.17 -12.27
C ILE A 145 -4.85 13.49 -13.62
N LEU A 146 -6.00 12.88 -13.95
CA LEU A 146 -6.67 13.00 -15.24
C LEU A 146 -7.66 14.16 -15.31
N GLY A 147 -8.08 14.70 -14.16
CA GLY A 147 -9.15 15.69 -14.07
C GLY A 147 -10.55 15.13 -14.35
N TRP A 148 -10.71 13.80 -14.42
CA TRP A 148 -11.99 13.17 -14.72
C TRP A 148 -12.92 13.12 -13.51
N ASN A 149 -14.24 13.05 -13.81
CA ASN A 149 -15.24 12.94 -12.76
C ASN A 149 -15.05 11.65 -11.93
N LEU A 150 -14.93 11.81 -10.62
CA LEU A 150 -14.68 10.70 -9.68
C LEU A 150 -15.76 9.60 -9.76
N LYS A 151 -17.05 9.98 -9.87
CA LYS A 151 -18.16 9.02 -9.96
C LYS A 151 -18.08 8.19 -11.23
N LEU A 152 -17.73 8.81 -12.36
CA LEU A 152 -17.54 8.10 -13.62
C LEU A 152 -16.39 7.09 -13.53
N LEU A 153 -15.28 7.48 -12.92
CA LEU A 153 -14.13 6.59 -12.72
C LEU A 153 -14.46 5.40 -11.83
N ILE A 154 -15.17 5.61 -10.72
CA ILE A 154 -15.61 4.54 -9.84
C ILE A 154 -16.48 3.53 -10.61
N LEU A 155 -17.46 4.01 -11.37
CA LEU A 155 -18.33 3.16 -12.18
C LEU A 155 -17.56 2.39 -13.25
N THR A 156 -16.67 3.07 -13.98
CA THR A 156 -15.86 2.45 -15.04
C THR A 156 -14.92 1.38 -14.49
N ILE A 157 -14.18 1.69 -13.42
CA ILE A 157 -13.26 0.72 -12.77
C ILE A 157 -14.06 -0.47 -12.21
N GLY A 158 -15.19 -0.18 -11.53
CA GLY A 158 -16.04 -1.23 -10.96
C GLY A 158 -16.59 -2.17 -12.04
N LEU A 159 -17.08 -1.64 -13.15
CA LEU A 159 -17.60 -2.43 -14.28
C LEU A 159 -16.49 -3.29 -14.90
N LEU A 160 -15.33 -2.72 -15.17
CA LEU A 160 -14.18 -3.45 -15.73
C LEU A 160 -13.74 -4.59 -14.82
N VAL A 161 -13.69 -4.37 -13.49
CA VAL A 161 -13.34 -5.40 -12.50
C VAL A 161 -14.37 -6.52 -12.49
N ILE A 162 -15.67 -6.22 -12.55
CA ILE A 162 -16.76 -7.22 -12.60
C ILE A 162 -16.63 -8.07 -13.87
N ILE A 163 -16.52 -7.45 -15.04
CA ILE A 163 -16.42 -8.15 -16.33
C ILE A 163 -15.22 -9.10 -16.31
N TYR A 164 -14.07 -8.63 -15.92
CA TYR A 164 -12.83 -9.39 -15.87
C TYR A 164 -12.88 -10.55 -14.86
N THR A 165 -13.43 -10.32 -13.67
CA THR A 165 -13.45 -11.30 -12.58
C THR A 165 -14.46 -12.41 -12.83
N VAL A 166 -15.66 -12.04 -13.28
CA VAL A 166 -16.75 -13.00 -13.54
C VAL A 166 -16.39 -13.93 -14.69
N SER A 167 -15.78 -13.40 -15.77
CA SER A 167 -15.44 -14.21 -16.95
C SER A 167 -14.31 -15.22 -16.71
N GLY A 168 -13.39 -14.96 -15.77
CA GLY A 168 -12.13 -15.70 -15.66
C GLY A 168 -11.98 -16.65 -14.47
N GLY A 169 -12.79 -16.52 -13.43
CA GLY A 169 -12.70 -17.32 -12.21
C GLY A 169 -11.35 -17.24 -11.47
N THR A 170 -11.19 -18.07 -10.46
CA THR A 170 -9.99 -18.09 -9.57
C THR A 170 -8.68 -18.31 -10.31
N LYS A 171 -8.68 -19.12 -11.36
CA LYS A 171 -7.46 -19.45 -12.12
C LYS A 171 -6.99 -18.27 -12.97
N ALA A 172 -7.90 -17.57 -13.63
CA ALA A 172 -7.57 -16.37 -14.39
C ALA A 172 -7.00 -15.29 -13.45
N VAL A 173 -7.68 -15.04 -12.33
CA VAL A 173 -7.23 -14.09 -11.32
C VAL A 173 -5.82 -14.44 -10.83
N SER A 174 -5.53 -15.72 -10.52
CA SER A 174 -4.20 -16.14 -10.05
C SER A 174 -3.10 -15.97 -11.12
N ILE A 175 -3.44 -16.15 -12.40
CA ILE A 175 -2.49 -15.96 -13.51
C ILE A 175 -2.20 -14.48 -13.72
N THR A 176 -3.25 -13.65 -13.79
CA THR A 176 -3.11 -12.21 -14.01
C THR A 176 -2.45 -11.51 -12.82
N GLN A 177 -2.71 -11.95 -11.60
CA GLN A 177 -2.06 -11.43 -10.40
C GLN A 177 -0.54 -11.59 -10.41
N LYS A 178 -0.01 -12.66 -10.98
CA LYS A 178 1.45 -12.80 -11.15
C LYS A 178 2.04 -11.73 -12.05
N GLN A 179 1.37 -11.45 -13.16
CA GLN A 179 1.81 -10.43 -14.11
C GLN A 179 1.68 -9.04 -13.51
N GLN A 180 0.55 -8.76 -12.85
CA GLN A 180 0.33 -7.50 -12.13
C GLN A 180 1.41 -7.29 -11.07
N MET A 181 1.74 -8.31 -10.29
CA MET A 181 2.78 -8.23 -9.26
C MET A 181 4.15 -7.91 -9.86
N PHE A 182 4.49 -8.54 -10.98
CA PHE A 182 5.74 -8.24 -11.69
C PHE A 182 5.79 -6.79 -12.18
N VAL A 183 4.72 -6.31 -12.83
CA VAL A 183 4.64 -4.92 -13.35
C VAL A 183 4.73 -3.91 -12.19
N ILE A 184 3.98 -4.15 -11.10
CA ILE A 184 3.96 -3.26 -9.95
C ILE A 184 5.35 -3.20 -9.28
N MET A 185 5.99 -4.34 -9.02
CA MET A 185 7.30 -4.38 -8.39
C MET A 185 8.38 -3.74 -9.28
N SER A 186 8.33 -3.99 -10.60
CA SER A 186 9.23 -3.32 -11.55
C SER A 186 9.00 -1.80 -11.55
N GLY A 187 7.75 -1.36 -11.56
CA GLY A 187 7.41 0.06 -11.46
C GLY A 187 7.93 0.70 -10.17
N MET A 188 7.78 0.04 -9.02
CA MET A 188 8.32 0.53 -7.75
C MET A 188 9.85 0.64 -7.76
N ILE A 189 10.54 -0.35 -8.32
CA ILE A 189 12.00 -0.34 -8.43
C ILE A 189 12.45 0.81 -9.33
N ILE A 190 11.82 0.97 -10.49
CA ILE A 190 12.10 2.08 -11.41
C ILE A 190 11.86 3.42 -10.74
N THR A 191 10.72 3.59 -10.06
CA THR A 191 10.38 4.80 -9.32
C THR A 191 11.43 5.13 -8.25
N PHE A 192 11.88 4.14 -7.49
CA PHE A 192 12.92 4.32 -6.49
C PHE A 192 14.22 4.87 -7.10
N PHE A 193 14.68 4.29 -8.21
CA PHE A 193 15.88 4.78 -8.89
C PHE A 193 15.68 6.15 -9.54
N ILE A 194 14.50 6.43 -10.10
CA ILE A 194 14.20 7.78 -10.63
C ILE A 194 14.28 8.81 -9.51
N ILE A 195 13.71 8.53 -8.33
CA ILE A 195 13.77 9.45 -7.19
C ILE A 195 15.22 9.69 -6.77
N LEU A 196 16.03 8.63 -6.63
CA LEU A 196 17.44 8.77 -6.27
C LEU A 196 18.22 9.60 -7.29
N ASN A 197 18.01 9.37 -8.58
CA ASN A 197 18.68 10.13 -9.65
C ASN A 197 18.19 11.58 -9.76
N SER A 198 17.04 11.90 -9.19
CA SER A 198 16.48 13.26 -9.15
C SER A 198 16.92 14.06 -7.93
N LEU A 199 17.69 13.45 -7.03
CA LEU A 199 18.33 14.17 -5.93
C LEU A 199 19.51 15.00 -6.44
N PRO A 200 19.88 16.10 -5.75
CA PRO A 200 21.10 16.86 -6.09
C PRO A 200 22.35 15.97 -6.13
N PRO A 201 23.32 16.24 -7.02
CA PRO A 201 24.50 15.39 -7.20
C PRO A 201 25.34 15.19 -5.93
N ASP A 202 25.27 16.11 -4.98
CA ASP A 202 25.98 16.04 -3.69
C ASP A 202 25.32 15.09 -2.69
N ILE A 203 24.13 14.55 -3.01
CA ILE A 203 23.32 13.72 -2.10
C ILE A 203 23.30 12.29 -2.60
N ASN A 204 24.15 11.46 -2.02
CA ASN A 204 24.10 10.02 -2.22
C ASN A 204 23.04 9.37 -1.32
N PHE A 205 22.74 8.09 -1.53
CA PHE A 205 21.74 7.35 -0.76
C PHE A 205 21.99 7.38 0.76
N SER A 206 23.24 7.31 1.21
CA SER A 206 23.57 7.38 2.64
C SER A 206 23.25 8.76 3.24
N ASN A 207 23.54 9.84 2.51
CA ASN A 207 23.19 11.21 2.92
C ASN A 207 21.67 11.40 2.93
N ALA A 208 20.96 10.82 1.96
CA ALA A 208 19.50 10.82 1.93
C ALA A 208 18.88 10.13 3.16
N LEU A 209 19.42 8.97 3.55
CA LEU A 209 19.00 8.29 4.79
C LEU A 209 19.30 9.12 6.04
N ALA A 210 20.44 9.78 6.13
CA ALA A 210 20.76 10.66 7.24
C ALA A 210 19.76 11.85 7.33
N MET A 211 19.42 12.46 6.19
CA MET A 211 18.39 13.51 6.14
C MET A 211 17.01 13.00 6.57
N ALA A 212 16.64 11.82 6.12
CA ALA A 212 15.41 11.17 6.56
C ALA A 212 15.40 10.89 8.07
N GLY A 213 16.56 10.53 8.63
CA GLY A 213 16.75 10.35 10.08
C GLY A 213 16.48 11.61 10.87
N ILE A 214 17.02 12.76 10.44
CA ILE A 214 16.74 14.07 11.06
C ILE A 214 15.25 14.40 11.03
N GLY A 215 14.57 14.05 9.92
CA GLY A 215 13.12 14.23 9.79
C GLY A 215 12.29 13.21 10.60
N GLY A 216 12.92 12.34 11.43
CA GLY A 216 12.23 11.31 12.21
C GLY A 216 11.64 10.17 11.36
N LYS A 217 12.05 10.04 10.07
CA LYS A 217 11.47 9.05 9.15
C LYS A 217 12.12 7.67 9.23
N MET A 218 13.28 7.56 9.89
CA MET A 218 14.05 6.32 9.99
C MET A 218 13.87 5.58 11.32
N GLU A 219 12.89 5.96 12.13
CA GLU A 219 12.50 5.18 13.31
C GLU A 219 11.75 3.93 12.86
N ILE A 220 12.49 2.81 12.74
CA ILE A 220 11.98 1.55 12.20
C ILE A 220 11.29 0.73 13.29
N VAL A 221 11.90 0.66 14.48
CA VAL A 221 11.42 -0.17 15.60
C VAL A 221 11.33 0.68 16.86
N ASP A 222 10.15 0.71 17.44
CA ASP A 222 9.87 1.34 18.74
C ASP A 222 9.53 0.25 19.77
N PHE A 223 10.38 0.07 20.76
CA PHE A 223 10.17 -0.88 21.85
C PHE A 223 9.40 -0.29 23.03
N SER A 224 8.97 0.98 22.96
CA SER A 224 8.19 1.58 24.03
C SER A 224 6.87 0.81 24.22
N PHE A 225 6.47 0.64 25.48
CA PHE A 225 5.19 0.06 25.85
C PHE A 225 4.18 1.20 26.05
N ASP A 226 3.82 1.83 24.94
CA ASP A 226 2.90 2.96 24.92
C ASP A 226 1.64 2.57 24.15
N ILE A 227 0.49 2.60 24.83
CA ILE A 227 -0.81 2.18 24.27
C ILE A 227 -1.36 3.24 23.30
N GLU A 228 -0.94 4.49 23.44
CA GLU A 228 -1.38 5.58 22.56
C GLU A 228 -0.64 5.57 21.21
N LYS A 229 0.56 4.99 21.17
CA LYS A 229 1.32 4.86 19.94
C LYS A 229 0.78 3.75 19.05
N LYS A 230 0.51 4.11 17.81
CA LYS A 230 -0.10 3.25 16.79
C LYS A 230 0.79 2.07 16.40
N TYR A 231 2.09 2.29 16.25
CA TYR A 231 3.06 1.33 15.74
C TYR A 231 4.22 1.21 16.72
N THR A 232 4.19 0.15 17.53
CA THR A 232 5.27 -0.29 18.39
C THR A 232 5.59 -1.75 18.10
N PHE A 233 6.74 -2.23 18.52
CA PHE A 233 7.11 -3.65 18.42
C PHE A 233 6.02 -4.55 19.02
N TRP A 234 5.49 -4.17 20.17
CA TRP A 234 4.48 -4.95 20.89
C TRP A 234 3.13 -4.97 20.17
N SER A 235 2.65 -3.83 19.68
CA SER A 235 1.43 -3.78 18.88
C SER A 235 1.58 -4.54 17.55
N GLY A 236 2.77 -4.53 16.95
CA GLY A 236 3.09 -5.27 15.72
C GLY A 236 3.09 -6.78 15.93
N ILE A 237 3.74 -7.28 16.98
CA ILE A 237 3.76 -8.72 17.26
C ILE A 237 2.39 -9.22 17.71
N THR A 238 1.70 -8.53 18.60
CA THR A 238 0.40 -8.99 19.12
C THR A 238 -0.74 -8.68 18.15
N GLY A 239 -1.01 -7.39 17.90
CA GLY A 239 -2.10 -6.96 17.01
C GLY A 239 -1.90 -7.44 15.58
N GLY A 240 -0.68 -7.32 15.05
CA GLY A 240 -0.31 -7.82 13.73
C GLY A 240 -0.46 -9.33 13.60
N PHE A 241 -0.14 -10.10 14.65
CA PHE A 241 -0.36 -11.55 14.69
C PHE A 241 -1.82 -11.92 14.58
N PHE A 242 -2.69 -11.40 15.46
CA PHE A 242 -4.11 -11.74 15.45
C PHE A 242 -4.81 -11.26 14.18
N LEU A 243 -4.43 -10.09 13.66
CA LEU A 243 -4.96 -9.61 12.39
C LEU A 243 -4.56 -10.53 11.24
N ALA A 244 -3.29 -10.92 11.15
CA ALA A 244 -2.80 -11.83 10.13
C ALA A 244 -3.43 -13.22 10.28
N LEU A 245 -3.61 -13.72 11.50
CA LEU A 245 -4.27 -14.99 11.78
C LEU A 245 -5.72 -14.99 11.28
N SER A 246 -6.47 -13.93 11.57
CA SER A 246 -7.84 -13.74 11.06
C SER A 246 -7.85 -13.67 9.53
N TYR A 247 -7.02 -12.79 8.95
CA TYR A 247 -7.03 -12.52 7.52
C TYR A 247 -6.62 -13.73 6.67
N PHE A 248 -5.57 -14.44 7.06
CA PHE A 248 -5.11 -15.63 6.31
C PHE A 248 -5.81 -16.92 6.72
N GLY A 249 -6.36 -16.99 7.94
CA GLY A 249 -7.00 -18.19 8.45
C GLY A 249 -8.47 -18.31 8.06
N THR A 250 -9.21 -17.19 7.99
CA THR A 250 -10.68 -17.23 7.86
C THR A 250 -11.24 -16.44 6.68
N ASP A 251 -10.51 -15.45 6.15
CA ASP A 251 -10.95 -14.68 5.00
C ASP A 251 -10.90 -15.51 3.71
N GLN A 252 -12.06 -15.75 3.11
CA GLN A 252 -12.17 -16.61 1.93
C GLN A 252 -11.32 -16.12 0.75
N SER A 253 -11.07 -14.83 0.61
CA SER A 253 -10.23 -14.32 -0.47
C SER A 253 -8.79 -14.80 -0.39
N GLN A 254 -8.27 -15.05 0.81
CA GLN A 254 -6.95 -15.61 1.05
C GLN A 254 -6.99 -17.13 1.11
N VAL A 255 -7.95 -17.69 1.85
CA VAL A 255 -8.14 -19.14 2.01
C VAL A 255 -8.25 -19.85 0.64
N GLN A 256 -9.02 -19.26 -0.27
CA GLN A 256 -9.21 -19.81 -1.61
C GLN A 256 -7.89 -19.93 -2.40
N ARG A 257 -6.90 -19.04 -2.17
CA ARG A 257 -5.61 -19.07 -2.87
C ARG A 257 -4.81 -20.29 -2.50
N TYR A 258 -4.66 -20.59 -1.22
CA TYR A 258 -3.88 -21.74 -0.80
C TYR A 258 -4.65 -23.06 -0.88
N LEU A 259 -6.00 -23.04 -0.85
CA LEU A 259 -6.81 -24.24 -1.14
C LEU A 259 -6.74 -24.69 -2.60
N SER A 260 -6.26 -23.87 -3.53
CA SER A 260 -5.99 -24.24 -4.93
C SER A 260 -4.71 -25.06 -5.11
N GLY A 261 -3.94 -25.27 -4.06
CA GLY A 261 -2.68 -26.02 -4.07
C GLY A 261 -2.84 -27.50 -4.42
N LYS A 262 -1.86 -28.06 -5.14
CA LYS A 262 -1.80 -29.48 -5.49
C LYS A 262 -1.76 -30.39 -4.26
N SER A 263 -1.13 -29.93 -3.17
CA SER A 263 -0.96 -30.66 -1.92
C SER A 263 -0.91 -29.71 -0.73
N ILE A 264 -1.01 -30.28 0.48
CA ILE A 264 -0.80 -29.54 1.75
C ILE A 264 0.55 -28.84 1.74
N LYS A 265 1.62 -29.54 1.32
CA LYS A 265 2.98 -29.01 1.27
C LYS A 265 3.09 -27.79 0.36
N GLU A 266 2.46 -27.83 -0.82
CA GLU A 266 2.45 -26.69 -1.74
C GLU A 266 1.72 -25.47 -1.15
N SER A 267 0.62 -25.68 -0.44
CA SER A 267 -0.13 -24.64 0.25
C SER A 267 0.69 -24.00 1.39
N GLN A 268 1.34 -24.84 2.20
CA GLN A 268 2.21 -24.39 3.31
C GLN A 268 3.42 -23.61 2.78
N LEU A 269 4.15 -24.15 1.81
CA LEU A 269 5.30 -23.48 1.22
C LEU A 269 4.92 -22.15 0.55
N GLY A 270 3.77 -22.08 -0.09
CA GLY A 270 3.29 -20.84 -0.69
C GLY A 270 3.00 -19.74 0.34
N LEU A 271 2.37 -20.08 1.46
CA LEU A 271 2.13 -19.13 2.55
C LEU A 271 3.42 -18.72 3.26
N LEU A 272 4.35 -19.66 3.53
CA LEU A 272 5.66 -19.34 4.10
C LEU A 272 6.46 -18.41 3.20
N PHE A 273 6.46 -18.66 1.89
CA PHE A 273 7.07 -17.78 0.91
C PHE A 273 6.50 -16.36 0.97
N ASN A 274 5.17 -16.23 1.06
CA ASN A 274 4.53 -14.93 1.24
C ASN A 274 4.97 -14.25 2.56
N ALA A 275 5.04 -14.99 3.67
CA ALA A 275 5.45 -14.43 4.96
C ALA A 275 6.89 -13.89 4.94
N ILE A 276 7.81 -14.63 4.29
CA ILE A 276 9.21 -14.23 4.19
C ILE A 276 9.37 -13.00 3.28
N LEU A 277 8.70 -12.96 2.12
CA LEU A 277 8.87 -11.87 1.16
C LEU A 277 8.08 -10.62 1.50
N LYS A 278 7.00 -10.74 2.26
CA LYS A 278 6.13 -9.60 2.57
C LYS A 278 6.83 -8.52 3.36
N ILE A 279 7.66 -8.88 4.33
CA ILE A 279 8.39 -7.91 5.17
C ILE A 279 9.42 -7.11 4.35
N PRO A 280 10.35 -7.74 3.61
CA PRO A 280 11.28 -6.99 2.74
C PRO A 280 10.57 -6.15 1.69
N MET A 281 9.50 -6.67 1.09
CA MET A 281 8.69 -5.92 0.13
C MET A 281 8.09 -4.67 0.78
N GLN A 282 7.51 -4.80 1.96
CA GLN A 282 6.91 -3.68 2.68
C GLN A 282 7.96 -2.65 3.10
N PHE A 283 9.12 -3.13 3.55
CA PHE A 283 10.26 -2.26 3.85
C PHE A 283 10.68 -1.45 2.61
N PHE A 284 10.77 -2.11 1.45
CA PHE A 284 11.11 -1.43 0.19
C PHE A 284 10.07 -0.40 -0.23
N ILE A 285 8.77 -0.67 -0.04
CA ILE A 285 7.70 0.27 -0.32
C ILE A 285 7.80 1.51 0.58
N LEU A 286 8.04 1.30 1.88
CA LEU A 286 8.18 2.39 2.84
C LEU A 286 9.43 3.23 2.58
N ILE A 287 10.58 2.60 2.32
CA ILE A 287 11.81 3.35 2.02
C ILE A 287 11.68 4.18 0.75
N THR A 288 10.91 3.71 -0.23
CA THR A 288 10.58 4.52 -1.42
C THR A 288 9.81 5.77 -1.03
N GLY A 289 8.83 5.66 -0.12
CA GLY A 289 8.10 6.81 0.42
C GLY A 289 8.98 7.78 1.22
N VAL A 290 9.93 7.26 1.99
CA VAL A 290 10.95 8.07 2.67
C VAL A 290 11.85 8.78 1.67
N MET A 291 12.21 8.14 0.55
CA MET A 291 12.99 8.83 -0.50
C MET A 291 12.19 9.91 -1.21
N VAL A 292 10.86 9.77 -1.35
CA VAL A 292 9.97 10.87 -1.80
C VAL A 292 10.01 12.04 -0.81
N PHE A 293 10.00 11.78 0.50
CA PHE A 293 10.18 12.82 1.50
C PHE A 293 11.51 13.57 1.30
N VAL A 294 12.62 12.85 1.17
CA VAL A 294 13.94 13.45 0.92
C VAL A 294 13.97 14.23 -0.40
N PHE A 295 13.34 13.70 -1.45
CA PHE A 295 13.22 14.41 -2.72
C PHE A 295 12.58 15.79 -2.55
N PHE A 296 11.49 15.89 -1.81
CA PHE A 296 10.82 17.16 -1.55
C PHE A 296 11.55 18.09 -0.56
N GLU A 297 12.49 17.56 0.22
CA GLU A 297 13.38 18.42 1.03
C GLU A 297 14.32 19.26 0.15
N PHE A 298 14.72 18.76 -1.02
CA PHE A 298 15.68 19.40 -1.92
C PHE A 298 15.05 19.96 -3.21
N ASN A 299 13.81 19.58 -3.52
CA ASN A 299 13.06 20.07 -4.67
C ASN A 299 11.89 20.95 -4.21
N ASP A 300 11.28 21.67 -5.16
CA ASP A 300 10.17 22.53 -4.84
C ASP A 300 8.95 21.70 -4.42
N THR A 301 8.54 21.94 -3.18
CA THR A 301 7.38 21.29 -2.59
C THR A 301 6.26 22.30 -2.41
N PRO A 302 5.00 21.97 -2.79
CA PRO A 302 3.89 22.85 -2.52
C PRO A 302 3.53 22.84 -1.04
N VAL A 303 3.00 23.96 -0.53
CA VAL A 303 2.47 24.03 0.84
C VAL A 303 1.24 23.12 1.01
N ASN A 304 0.43 23.00 -0.04
CA ASN A 304 -0.70 22.08 -0.12
C ASN A 304 -0.60 21.22 -1.40
N PHE A 305 -0.71 19.91 -1.26
CA PHE A 305 -0.63 18.96 -2.37
C PHE A 305 -1.90 18.84 -3.21
N ASN A 306 -3.01 19.48 -2.83
CA ASN A 306 -4.19 19.57 -3.67
C ASN A 306 -4.13 20.83 -4.56
N PRO A 307 -3.82 20.69 -5.87
CA PRO A 307 -3.68 21.84 -6.76
C PRO A 307 -4.99 22.59 -6.98
N LYS A 308 -6.14 21.90 -6.91
CA LYS A 308 -7.44 22.56 -7.07
C LYS A 308 -7.72 23.52 -5.92
N VAL A 309 -7.44 23.09 -4.68
CA VAL A 309 -7.59 23.92 -3.47
C VAL A 309 -6.63 25.08 -3.51
N SER A 310 -5.35 24.83 -3.83
CA SER A 310 -4.34 25.89 -3.91
C SER A 310 -4.72 26.97 -4.94
N ASN A 311 -5.11 26.54 -6.14
CA ASN A 311 -5.54 27.46 -7.21
C ASN A 311 -6.78 28.27 -6.81
N TYR A 312 -7.76 27.63 -6.15
CA TYR A 312 -8.96 28.31 -5.65
C TYR A 312 -8.59 29.39 -4.62
N LEU A 313 -7.77 29.05 -3.61
CA LEU A 313 -7.36 30.01 -2.56
C LEU A 313 -6.54 31.18 -3.12
N GLU A 314 -5.75 30.95 -4.17
CA GLU A 314 -5.04 32.00 -4.90
C GLU A 314 -5.99 32.87 -5.71
N GLN A 315 -7.00 32.29 -6.40
CA GLN A 315 -7.99 33.03 -7.17
C GLN A 315 -8.85 33.94 -6.31
N VAL A 316 -9.30 33.46 -5.15
CA VAL A 316 -10.07 34.27 -4.19
C VAL A 316 -9.17 35.22 -3.37
N ARG A 317 -7.86 35.22 -3.61
CA ARG A 317 -6.85 36.06 -2.93
C ARG A 317 -6.97 35.98 -1.41
N ASN A 318 -7.14 34.76 -0.88
CA ASN A 318 -7.19 34.57 0.57
C ASN A 318 -5.86 35.01 1.20
N GLN A 319 -5.90 36.11 1.99
CA GLN A 319 -4.70 36.74 2.52
C GLN A 319 -3.98 35.83 3.51
N ASP A 320 -4.70 35.10 4.36
CA ASP A 320 -4.12 34.19 5.33
C ASP A 320 -3.36 33.04 4.63
N TYR A 321 -3.95 32.47 3.58
CA TYR A 321 -3.27 31.46 2.77
C TYR A 321 -2.01 32.00 2.08
N LEU A 322 -2.07 33.21 1.52
CA LEU A 322 -0.92 33.82 0.84
C LEU A 322 0.23 34.08 1.82
N ASN A 323 -0.07 34.60 3.02
CA ASN A 323 0.91 34.83 4.07
C ASN A 323 1.57 33.51 4.52
N GLU A 324 0.78 32.46 4.76
CA GLU A 324 1.31 31.16 5.15
C GLU A 324 2.15 30.53 4.02
N LYS A 325 1.77 30.72 2.75
CA LYS A 325 2.54 30.26 1.59
C LYS A 325 3.91 30.96 1.51
N GLU A 326 3.98 32.26 1.73
CA GLU A 326 5.24 33.01 1.75
C GLU A 326 6.13 32.58 2.91
N ASN A 327 5.56 32.44 4.11
CA ASN A 327 6.27 31.92 5.28
C ASN A 327 6.82 30.52 5.04
N PHE A 328 6.03 29.66 4.42
CA PHE A 328 6.46 28.30 4.05
C PHE A 328 7.68 28.32 3.13
N ILE A 329 7.66 29.13 2.07
CA ILE A 329 8.76 29.26 1.13
C ILE A 329 10.03 29.74 1.86
N PHE A 330 9.92 30.76 2.71
CA PHE A 330 11.05 31.27 3.48
C PHE A 330 11.67 30.22 4.41
N ILE A 331 10.83 29.49 5.16
CA ILE A 331 11.30 28.45 6.10
C ILE A 331 11.92 27.28 5.34
N ARG A 332 11.29 26.83 4.26
CA ARG A 332 11.80 25.78 3.37
C ARG A 332 13.19 26.12 2.82
N ASP A 333 13.37 27.33 2.30
CA ASP A 333 14.64 27.73 1.69
C ASP A 333 15.76 27.86 2.73
N LYS A 334 15.42 28.39 3.92
CA LYS A 334 16.33 28.40 5.07
C LYS A 334 16.73 26.99 5.49
N LYS A 335 15.76 26.10 5.66
CA LYS A 335 15.99 24.69 6.01
C LYS A 335 16.89 24.01 4.97
N ARG A 336 16.61 24.17 3.68
CA ARG A 336 17.40 23.61 2.58
C ARG A 336 18.86 24.09 2.61
N SER A 337 19.10 25.34 2.93
CA SER A 337 20.45 25.86 3.09
C SER A 337 21.23 25.21 4.23
N LEU A 338 20.55 24.97 5.37
CA LEU A 338 21.14 24.28 6.52
C LEU A 338 21.39 22.80 6.24
N GLN A 339 20.48 22.13 5.55
CA GLN A 339 20.62 20.73 5.13
C GLN A 339 21.84 20.53 4.23
N LYS A 340 22.08 21.42 3.26
CA LYS A 340 23.30 21.38 2.43
C LYS A 340 24.57 21.59 3.25
N LYS A 341 24.55 22.46 4.26
CA LYS A 341 25.68 22.65 5.20
C LYS A 341 25.88 21.41 6.07
N TYR A 342 24.80 20.81 6.57
CA TYR A 342 24.84 19.61 7.38
C TYR A 342 25.48 18.43 6.61
N ILE A 343 25.08 18.18 5.38
CA ILE A 343 25.64 17.09 4.55
C ILE A 343 27.15 17.23 4.41
N LYS A 344 27.67 18.46 4.25
CA LYS A 344 29.12 18.71 4.17
C LYS A 344 29.83 18.47 5.51
N LYS A 345 29.11 18.58 6.63
CA LYS A 345 29.65 18.49 8.01
C LYS A 345 29.19 17.25 8.78
N ILE A 346 28.58 16.25 8.12
CA ILE A 346 27.91 15.11 8.76
C ILE A 346 28.80 14.32 9.75
N LYS A 347 30.13 14.42 9.63
CA LYS A 347 31.11 13.76 10.48
C LYS A 347 31.80 14.68 11.50
N THR A 348 31.37 15.94 11.62
CA THR A 348 31.99 16.95 12.50
C THR A 348 31.09 17.24 13.70
N TRP A 349 31.71 17.74 14.80
CA TRP A 349 31.02 18.16 16.04
C TRP A 349 29.92 19.20 15.78
N ASP A 350 30.10 20.08 14.80
CA ASP A 350 29.14 21.11 14.41
C ASP A 350 27.82 20.57 13.84
N SER A 351 27.75 19.28 13.49
CA SER A 351 26.54 18.69 12.91
C SER A 351 25.33 18.67 13.84
N LYS A 352 25.56 18.50 15.17
CA LYS A 352 24.46 18.43 16.17
C LYS A 352 23.66 19.74 16.31
N ASN A 353 24.34 20.89 16.19
CA ASN A 353 23.66 22.19 16.26
C ASN A 353 22.82 22.42 15.00
N LEU A 354 23.36 22.08 13.82
CA LEU A 354 22.64 22.16 12.57
C LEU A 354 21.41 21.23 12.55
N GLU A 355 21.56 20.02 13.11
CA GLU A 355 20.47 19.07 13.24
C GLU A 355 19.30 19.63 14.05
N LYS A 356 19.56 20.21 15.23
CA LYS A 356 18.53 20.86 16.04
C LYS A 356 17.81 21.99 15.30
N GLU A 357 18.55 22.84 14.58
CA GLU A 357 17.95 23.91 13.78
C GLU A 357 17.08 23.37 12.65
N ILE A 358 17.52 22.30 11.97
CA ILE A 358 16.76 21.65 10.90
C ILE A 358 15.46 21.08 11.46
N ILE A 359 15.50 20.39 12.63
CA ILE A 359 14.32 19.86 13.30
C ILE A 359 13.32 20.97 13.64
N GLN A 360 13.79 22.08 14.23
CA GLN A 360 12.91 23.22 14.55
C GLN A 360 12.22 23.80 13.30
N LEU A 361 12.94 23.91 12.19
CA LEU A 361 12.35 24.39 10.94
C LEU A 361 11.38 23.38 10.33
N HIS A 362 11.65 22.08 10.49
CA HIS A 362 10.74 21.03 10.06
C HIS A 362 9.42 21.06 10.85
N ASP A 363 9.46 21.30 12.15
CA ASP A 363 8.26 21.43 12.97
C ASP A 363 7.44 22.67 12.59
N LYS A 364 8.12 23.81 12.31
CA LYS A 364 7.44 25.00 11.77
C LYS A 364 6.79 24.76 10.41
N GLU A 365 7.42 24.00 9.50
CA GLU A 365 6.78 23.60 8.24
C GLU A 365 5.52 22.77 8.45
N LYS A 366 5.54 21.86 9.42
CA LYS A 366 4.35 21.07 9.77
C LYS A 366 3.22 21.96 10.29
N GLU A 367 3.54 22.89 11.15
CA GLU A 367 2.58 23.86 11.69
C GLU A 367 1.94 24.70 10.56
N ILE A 368 2.75 25.26 9.65
CA ILE A 368 2.24 26.02 8.51
C ILE A 368 1.33 25.15 7.63
N ARG A 369 1.71 23.92 7.35
CA ARG A 369 0.87 22.99 6.57
C ARG A 369 -0.45 22.69 7.25
N GLN A 370 -0.46 22.62 8.57
CA GLN A 370 -1.69 22.44 9.34
C GLN A 370 -2.56 23.69 9.28
N ASN A 371 -2.00 24.88 9.45
CA ASN A 371 -2.73 26.16 9.30
C ASN A 371 -3.36 26.28 7.90
N VAL A 372 -2.58 25.96 6.87
CA VAL A 372 -3.10 25.98 5.48
C VAL A 372 -4.23 24.95 5.29
N ARG A 373 -4.16 23.79 5.93
CA ARG A 373 -5.23 22.81 5.90
C ARG A 373 -6.51 23.34 6.56
N GLU A 374 -6.39 23.97 7.73
CA GLU A 374 -7.52 24.58 8.43
C GLU A 374 -8.16 25.73 7.63
N ILE A 375 -7.33 26.57 6.98
CA ILE A 375 -7.81 27.60 6.06
C ILE A 375 -8.56 26.97 4.89
N SER A 376 -8.00 25.90 4.32
CA SER A 376 -8.60 25.18 3.20
C SER A 376 -9.96 24.60 3.58
N ASP A 377 -10.06 23.95 4.73
CA ASP A 377 -11.30 23.33 5.23
C ASP A 377 -12.40 24.38 5.53
N LYS A 378 -12.02 25.60 5.88
CA LYS A 378 -12.97 26.72 6.16
C LYS A 378 -13.43 27.44 4.89
N VAL A 379 -12.54 27.57 3.90
CA VAL A 379 -12.76 28.49 2.76
C VAL A 379 -13.05 27.74 1.45
N ALA A 380 -12.44 26.59 1.24
CA ALA A 380 -12.63 25.84 0.00
C ALA A 380 -14.00 25.12 0.00
N PRO A 381 -14.77 25.20 -1.11
CA PRO A 381 -16.01 24.46 -1.23
C PRO A 381 -15.77 22.94 -1.14
N SER A 382 -16.70 22.21 -0.53
CA SER A 382 -16.65 20.75 -0.41
C SER A 382 -16.64 19.99 -1.74
N SER A 383 -16.88 20.70 -2.85
CA SER A 383 -16.84 20.18 -4.22
C SER A 383 -15.44 20.21 -4.85
N ILE A 384 -14.47 20.85 -4.24
CA ILE A 384 -13.08 20.98 -4.70
C ILE A 384 -12.18 20.00 -3.94
#